data_70ddacf29eea3e47189023e625b54e50
#
_entry.id   70ddacf29eea3e47189023e625b54e50
#
_cell.length_a   1.000
_cell.length_b   1.000
_cell.length_c   1.000
_cell.angle_alpha   90.00
_cell.angle_beta   90.00
_cell.angle_gamma   90.00
#
_symmetry.space_group_name_H-M   'P 1'
#
loop_
_entity.id
_entity.type
_entity.pdbx_description
1 polymer ?
#
loop_
_entity_poly.entity_id
_entity_poly.type
_entity_poly.pdbx_seq_one_letter_code
_entity_poly.pdbx_strand_id
1 'polypeptide(L)'
;MTTSRSRFNFTALVYILPLTLALLLLVVLPLLYVGAMSFMGRGAYGGTIRRFTVDAYKSLADFTYLKAVGRSICMALKSSVLCILLGYPFTFIVARKWKKSGKLLMFLLMIPVYTSSLARLYSLVIMFNSSGLINTALMKLHIISSPLQMLYTNGSITIGLVQYLLPFAVMPLYSSIEKLDEATIEASYDLGAGKIKTFIKVILPMTFPGIIAAFIILFVPAIGTYFITDVIGGGTVYMIGNIICNQFLSARN
;
A
#
# COMPACT_ATOMS: atom_id res chain seq x y z
N MET A 1 46.91 -8.36 0.76
CA MET A 1 45.86 -7.85 -0.13
C MET A 1 45.72 -8.82 -1.30
N THR A 2 44.81 -9.79 -1.17
CA THR A 2 44.54 -10.79 -2.23
C THR A 2 43.30 -10.33 -2.99
N THR A 3 43.51 -9.78 -4.17
CA THR A 3 42.45 -9.48 -5.14
C THR A 3 41.79 -10.78 -5.59
N SER A 4 40.66 -11.10 -5.01
CA SER A 4 39.79 -12.16 -5.49
C SER A 4 39.28 -11.77 -6.88
N ARG A 5 39.92 -12.28 -7.94
CA ARG A 5 39.36 -12.27 -9.30
C ARG A 5 38.10 -13.11 -9.27
N SER A 6 36.94 -12.44 -9.32
CA SER A 6 35.62 -13.06 -9.52
C SER A 6 35.69 -13.87 -10.82
N ARG A 7 35.90 -15.18 -10.74
CA ARG A 7 35.73 -16.10 -11.86
C ARG A 7 34.27 -16.04 -12.25
N PHE A 8 34.00 -15.50 -13.41
CA PHE A 8 32.66 -15.47 -14.01
C PHE A 8 32.21 -16.93 -14.17
N ASN A 9 31.37 -17.40 -13.26
CA ASN A 9 30.86 -18.76 -13.29
C ASN A 9 29.82 -18.87 -14.41
N PHE A 10 30.22 -19.39 -15.56
CA PHE A 10 29.35 -19.63 -16.72
C PHE A 10 28.09 -20.40 -16.33
N THR A 11 28.20 -21.34 -15.40
CA THR A 11 27.08 -22.09 -14.86
C THR A 11 26.06 -21.18 -14.15
N ALA A 12 26.53 -20.24 -13.35
CA ALA A 12 25.65 -19.27 -12.69
C ALA A 12 24.92 -18.37 -13.70
N LEU A 13 25.62 -17.97 -14.79
CA LEU A 13 25.04 -17.18 -15.86
C LEU A 13 23.88 -17.94 -16.55
N VAL A 14 24.07 -19.23 -16.86
CA VAL A 14 23.04 -20.06 -17.50
C VAL A 14 21.79 -20.19 -16.63
N TYR A 15 21.92 -20.30 -15.31
CA TYR A 15 20.76 -20.36 -14.41
C TYR A 15 20.05 -19.02 -14.20
N ILE A 16 20.80 -17.91 -14.22
CA ILE A 16 20.23 -16.57 -14.04
C ILE A 16 19.64 -16.02 -15.33
N LEU A 17 20.19 -16.39 -16.50
CA LEU A 17 19.83 -15.86 -17.81
C LEU A 17 18.34 -15.96 -18.17
N PRO A 18 17.63 -17.09 -17.95
CA PRO A 18 16.21 -17.18 -18.27
C PRO A 18 15.36 -16.18 -17.46
N LEU A 19 15.66 -16.03 -16.17
CA LEU A 19 14.95 -15.10 -15.29
C LEU A 19 15.24 -13.64 -15.67
N THR A 20 16.51 -13.30 -15.91
CA THR A 20 16.89 -11.93 -16.32
C THR A 20 16.31 -11.58 -17.68
N LEU A 21 16.29 -12.52 -18.64
CA LEU A 21 15.68 -12.30 -19.95
C LEU A 21 14.16 -12.09 -19.83
N ALA A 22 13.48 -12.88 -19.00
CA ALA A 22 12.07 -12.69 -18.73
C ALA A 22 11.78 -11.33 -18.10
N LEU A 23 12.58 -10.87 -17.11
CA LEU A 23 12.44 -9.56 -16.51
C LEU A 23 12.70 -8.43 -17.52
N LEU A 24 13.73 -8.56 -18.37
CA LEU A 24 14.00 -7.57 -19.41
C LEU A 24 12.86 -7.46 -20.42
N LEU A 25 12.34 -8.59 -20.89
CA LEU A 25 11.26 -8.60 -21.90
C LEU A 25 9.91 -8.18 -21.31
N LEU A 26 9.56 -8.64 -20.12
CA LEU A 26 8.21 -8.45 -19.57
C LEU A 26 8.09 -7.16 -18.71
N VAL A 27 9.19 -6.64 -18.19
CA VAL A 27 9.16 -5.45 -17.32
C VAL A 27 9.87 -4.27 -17.98
N VAL A 28 11.14 -4.44 -18.35
CA VAL A 28 11.96 -3.31 -18.83
C VAL A 28 11.50 -2.84 -20.21
N LEU A 29 11.22 -3.75 -21.13
CA LEU A 29 10.82 -3.38 -22.49
C LEU A 29 9.49 -2.61 -22.53
N PRO A 30 8.40 -3.02 -21.84
CA PRO A 30 7.19 -2.21 -21.75
C PRO A 30 7.41 -0.84 -21.09
N LEU A 31 8.25 -0.75 -20.04
CA LEU A 31 8.57 0.53 -19.41
C LEU A 31 9.32 1.45 -20.35
N LEU A 32 10.29 0.94 -21.10
CA LEU A 32 10.99 1.72 -22.15
C LEU A 32 10.03 2.18 -23.25
N TYR A 33 9.09 1.31 -23.65
CA TYR A 33 8.07 1.66 -24.62
C TYR A 33 7.16 2.79 -24.13
N VAL A 34 6.66 2.70 -22.89
CA VAL A 34 5.86 3.78 -22.27
C VAL A 34 6.69 5.06 -22.14
N GLY A 35 7.98 4.92 -21.73
CA GLY A 35 8.90 6.06 -21.69
C GLY A 35 9.09 6.73 -23.05
N ALA A 36 9.24 5.95 -24.10
CA ALA A 36 9.35 6.48 -25.46
C ALA A 36 8.04 7.15 -25.91
N MET A 37 6.88 6.55 -25.61
CA MET A 37 5.56 7.14 -25.90
C MET A 37 5.33 8.46 -25.17
N SER A 38 5.89 8.66 -23.99
CA SER A 38 5.74 9.91 -23.22
C SER A 38 6.32 11.15 -23.93
N PHE A 39 7.23 10.95 -24.89
CA PHE A 39 7.79 12.00 -25.75
C PHE A 39 7.11 12.10 -27.11
N MET A 40 6.03 11.34 -27.35
CA MET A 40 5.29 11.40 -28.60
C MET A 40 4.09 12.35 -28.49
N GLY A 41 3.72 12.96 -29.61
CA GLY A 41 2.57 13.84 -29.69
C GLY A 41 1.25 13.06 -29.66
N ARG A 42 0.18 13.69 -29.16
CA ARG A 42 -1.18 13.16 -29.16
C ARG A 42 -1.78 13.20 -30.57
N GLY A 43 -2.41 12.11 -31.00
CA GLY A 43 -3.20 12.05 -32.22
C GLY A 43 -4.58 12.72 -32.07
N ALA A 44 -5.12 13.29 -33.13
CA ALA A 44 -6.42 13.95 -33.11
C ALA A 44 -7.60 13.01 -32.76
N TYR A 45 -7.46 11.72 -33.04
CA TYR A 45 -8.47 10.70 -32.76
C TYR A 45 -8.05 9.73 -31.63
N GLY A 46 -7.09 10.15 -30.79
CA GLY A 46 -6.44 9.29 -29.80
C GLY A 46 -5.22 8.56 -30.36
N GLY A 47 -4.42 7.96 -29.44
CA GLY A 47 -3.15 7.33 -29.80
C GLY A 47 -2.00 8.33 -29.97
N THR A 48 -0.82 7.82 -30.33
CA THR A 48 0.42 8.62 -30.41
C THR A 48 0.81 8.89 -31.87
N ILE A 49 1.23 10.14 -32.15
CA ILE A 49 1.86 10.51 -33.41
C ILE A 49 3.38 10.53 -33.19
N ARG A 50 4.15 10.06 -34.18
CA ARG A 50 5.63 10.09 -34.16
C ARG A 50 6.18 11.52 -34.32
N ARG A 51 5.80 12.40 -33.39
CA ARG A 51 6.32 13.76 -33.30
C ARG A 51 6.87 13.94 -31.90
N PHE A 52 8.15 14.23 -31.80
CA PHE A 52 8.78 14.50 -30.51
C PHE A 52 8.19 15.77 -29.90
N THR A 53 7.66 15.66 -28.68
CA THR A 53 7.08 16.79 -27.93
C THR A 53 7.26 16.57 -26.44
N VAL A 54 7.33 17.67 -25.69
CA VAL A 54 7.35 17.68 -24.21
C VAL A 54 6.05 18.26 -23.63
N ASP A 55 5.01 18.39 -24.45
CA ASP A 55 3.76 19.02 -24.03
C ASP A 55 3.06 18.24 -22.93
N ALA A 56 3.17 16.90 -22.94
CA ALA A 56 2.68 16.05 -21.86
C ALA A 56 3.33 16.41 -20.49
N TYR A 57 4.61 16.74 -20.48
CA TYR A 57 5.31 17.15 -19.27
C TYR A 57 4.93 18.57 -18.82
N LYS A 58 4.66 19.46 -19.76
CA LYS A 58 4.13 20.82 -19.45
C LYS A 58 2.73 20.73 -18.83
N SER A 59 1.87 19.86 -19.36
CA SER A 59 0.53 19.66 -18.81
C SER A 59 0.54 19.05 -17.39
N LEU A 60 1.57 18.29 -17.01
CA LEU A 60 1.74 17.80 -15.62
C LEU A 60 1.95 18.95 -14.61
N ALA A 61 2.40 20.11 -15.05
CA ALA A 61 2.54 21.30 -14.21
C ALA A 61 1.20 21.99 -13.92
N ASP A 62 0.10 21.59 -14.57
CA ASP A 62 -1.22 22.12 -14.27
C ASP A 62 -1.61 21.83 -12.81
N PHE A 63 -2.21 22.85 -12.20
CA PHE A 63 -2.64 22.81 -10.80
C PHE A 63 -3.53 21.59 -10.47
N THR A 64 -4.33 21.15 -11.44
CA THR A 64 -5.21 19.97 -11.28
C THR A 64 -4.42 18.69 -11.04
N TYR A 65 -3.36 18.45 -11.82
CA TYR A 65 -2.50 17.27 -11.65
C TYR A 65 -1.70 17.34 -10.37
N LEU A 66 -1.11 18.50 -10.06
CA LEU A 66 -0.37 18.71 -8.80
C LEU A 66 -1.26 18.49 -7.57
N LYS A 67 -2.49 18.98 -7.60
CA LYS A 67 -3.48 18.76 -6.55
C LYS A 67 -3.85 17.28 -6.38
N ALA A 68 -4.00 16.54 -7.48
CA ALA A 68 -4.28 15.11 -7.44
C ALA A 68 -3.09 14.31 -6.89
N VAL A 69 -1.86 14.64 -7.28
CA VAL A 69 -0.64 14.03 -6.73
C VAL A 69 -0.54 14.30 -5.23
N GLY A 70 -0.70 15.54 -4.80
CA GLY A 70 -0.67 15.91 -3.38
C GLY A 70 -1.74 15.18 -2.57
N ARG A 71 -2.95 15.03 -3.12
CA ARG A 71 -4.03 14.28 -2.50
C ARG A 71 -3.71 12.79 -2.41
N SER A 72 -3.15 12.20 -3.47
CA SER A 72 -2.73 10.79 -3.48
C SER A 72 -1.67 10.51 -2.42
N ILE A 73 -0.65 11.36 -2.33
CA ILE A 73 0.40 11.26 -1.31
C ILE A 73 -0.20 11.36 0.10
N CYS A 74 -1.09 12.32 0.33
CA CYS A 74 -1.72 12.52 1.64
C CYS A 74 -2.59 11.31 2.03
N MET A 75 -3.40 10.77 1.10
CA MET A 75 -4.21 9.58 1.32
C MET A 75 -3.36 8.33 1.56
N ALA A 76 -2.33 8.12 0.74
CA ALA A 76 -1.38 7.02 0.89
C ALA A 76 -0.65 7.09 2.24
N LEU A 77 -0.20 8.29 2.64
CA LEU A 77 0.46 8.50 3.93
C LEU A 77 -0.48 8.18 5.10
N LYS A 78 -1.70 8.74 5.09
CA LYS A 78 -2.70 8.51 6.14
C LYS A 78 -3.04 7.03 6.27
N SER A 79 -3.33 6.35 5.16
CA SER A 79 -3.70 4.93 5.19
C SER A 79 -2.53 4.05 5.61
N SER A 80 -1.30 4.31 5.15
CA SER A 80 -0.11 3.55 5.55
C SER A 80 0.20 3.71 7.03
N VAL A 81 0.15 4.94 7.56
CA VAL A 81 0.35 5.20 8.99
C VAL A 81 -0.72 4.51 9.82
N LEU A 82 -2.00 4.59 9.41
CA LEU A 82 -3.09 3.89 10.12
C LEU A 82 -2.92 2.37 10.07
N CYS A 83 -2.51 1.79 8.94
CA CYS A 83 -2.20 0.37 8.84
C CYS A 83 -1.08 -0.05 9.80
N ILE A 84 -0.02 0.74 9.92
CA ILE A 84 1.07 0.46 10.85
C ILE A 84 0.60 0.61 12.30
N LEU A 85 -0.14 1.67 12.62
CA LEU A 85 -0.67 1.90 13.97
C LEU A 85 -1.60 0.78 14.44
N LEU A 86 -2.42 0.22 13.53
CA LEU A 86 -3.29 -0.91 13.84
C LEU A 86 -2.55 -2.25 13.76
N GLY A 87 -1.71 -2.42 12.76
CA GLY A 87 -0.99 -3.66 12.49
C GLY A 87 0.12 -3.94 13.50
N TYR A 88 0.84 -2.92 13.96
CA TYR A 88 1.97 -3.09 14.88
C TYR A 88 1.56 -3.69 16.23
N PRO A 89 0.55 -3.13 16.98
CA PRO A 89 0.11 -3.73 18.24
C PRO A 89 -0.44 -5.15 18.05
N PHE A 90 -1.23 -5.38 17.00
CA PHE A 90 -1.73 -6.71 16.68
C PHE A 90 -0.57 -7.70 16.47
N THR A 91 0.36 -7.34 15.59
CA THR A 91 1.51 -8.17 15.24
C THR A 91 2.41 -8.42 16.46
N PHE A 92 2.60 -7.39 17.30
CA PHE A 92 3.38 -7.50 18.52
C PHE A 92 2.78 -8.51 19.50
N ILE A 93 1.47 -8.46 19.71
CA ILE A 93 0.75 -9.40 20.57
C ILE A 93 0.88 -10.84 20.01
N VAL A 94 0.67 -11.01 18.72
CA VAL A 94 0.71 -12.32 18.06
C VAL A 94 2.13 -12.90 18.10
N ALA A 95 3.14 -12.12 17.78
CA ALA A 95 4.53 -12.60 17.74
C ALA A 95 5.09 -12.92 19.14
N ARG A 96 4.66 -12.16 20.18
CA ARG A 96 5.24 -12.28 21.53
C ARG A 96 4.43 -13.15 22.46
N LYS A 97 3.10 -13.03 22.49
CA LYS A 97 2.24 -13.78 23.41
C LYS A 97 1.78 -15.12 22.85
N TRP A 98 1.55 -15.21 21.53
CA TRP A 98 0.97 -16.40 20.90
C TRP A 98 1.96 -17.13 20.00
N LYS A 99 3.18 -17.33 20.46
CA LYS A 99 4.28 -17.95 19.69
C LYS A 99 3.87 -19.26 18.99
N LYS A 100 3.10 -20.14 19.65
CA LYS A 100 2.64 -21.42 19.07
C LYS A 100 1.58 -21.22 17.99
N SER A 101 0.65 -20.30 18.17
CA SER A 101 -0.48 -20.05 17.26
C SER A 101 -0.22 -18.88 16.30
N GLY A 102 0.87 -18.14 16.50
CA GLY A 102 1.17 -16.93 15.73
C GLY A 102 1.24 -17.17 14.22
N LYS A 103 1.93 -18.24 13.82
CA LYS A 103 2.03 -18.61 12.40
C LYS A 103 0.68 -18.93 11.78
N LEU A 104 -0.20 -19.64 12.52
CA LEU A 104 -1.56 -19.94 12.06
C LEU A 104 -2.40 -18.66 11.95
N LEU A 105 -2.30 -17.75 12.92
CA LEU A 105 -3.01 -16.48 12.88
C LEU A 105 -2.55 -15.59 11.71
N MET A 106 -1.23 -15.58 11.44
CA MET A 106 -0.70 -14.89 10.25
C MET A 106 -1.25 -15.49 8.96
N PHE A 107 -1.31 -16.82 8.86
CA PHE A 107 -1.90 -17.50 7.72
C PHE A 107 -3.39 -17.16 7.56
N LEU A 108 -4.17 -17.23 8.65
CA LEU A 108 -5.60 -16.88 8.62
C LEU A 108 -5.84 -15.43 8.19
N LEU A 109 -4.96 -14.50 8.59
CA LEU A 109 -5.04 -13.09 8.19
C LEU A 109 -4.77 -12.89 6.69
N MET A 110 -4.07 -13.83 6.05
CA MET A 110 -3.84 -13.78 4.61
C MET A 110 -5.01 -14.33 3.79
N ILE A 111 -5.90 -15.15 4.36
CA ILE A 111 -7.05 -15.72 3.63
C ILE A 111 -7.88 -14.63 2.91
N PRO A 112 -8.23 -13.51 3.55
CA PRO A 112 -8.97 -12.44 2.87
C PRO A 112 -8.25 -11.85 1.65
N VAL A 113 -6.93 -11.91 1.59
CA VAL A 113 -6.16 -11.39 0.43
C VAL A 113 -6.45 -12.19 -0.83
N TYR A 114 -6.72 -13.49 -0.70
CA TYR A 114 -7.06 -14.37 -1.82
C TYR A 114 -8.52 -14.27 -2.26
N THR A 115 -9.37 -13.57 -1.50
CA THR A 115 -10.74 -13.27 -1.94
C THR A 115 -10.75 -12.06 -2.86
N SER A 116 -11.78 -11.94 -3.70
CA SER A 116 -11.93 -10.81 -4.60
C SER A 116 -11.87 -9.48 -3.84
N SER A 117 -10.93 -8.62 -4.20
CA SER A 117 -10.80 -7.28 -3.63
C SER A 117 -12.03 -6.41 -3.92
N LEU A 118 -12.65 -6.58 -5.09
CA LEU A 118 -13.88 -5.88 -5.45
C LEU A 118 -15.04 -6.31 -4.57
N ALA A 119 -15.22 -7.63 -4.31
CA ALA A 119 -16.28 -8.11 -3.42
C ALA A 119 -16.15 -7.55 -2.01
N ARG A 120 -14.93 -7.48 -1.46
CA ARG A 120 -14.65 -6.85 -0.16
C ARG A 120 -14.96 -5.36 -0.16
N LEU A 121 -14.66 -4.68 -1.26
CA LEU A 121 -14.92 -3.25 -1.40
C LEU A 121 -16.42 -2.95 -1.48
N TYR A 122 -17.17 -3.73 -2.26
CA TYR A 122 -18.63 -3.61 -2.32
C TYR A 122 -19.30 -3.92 -0.99
N SER A 123 -18.76 -4.84 -0.19
CA SER A 123 -19.27 -5.07 1.17
C SER A 123 -19.13 -3.83 2.06
N LEU A 124 -18.02 -3.08 1.94
CA LEU A 124 -17.88 -1.78 2.64
C LEU A 124 -18.90 -0.75 2.14
N VAL A 125 -19.14 -0.69 0.82
CA VAL A 125 -20.17 0.20 0.25
C VAL A 125 -21.53 -0.10 0.86
N ILE A 126 -21.92 -1.37 0.95
CA ILE A 126 -23.18 -1.78 1.57
C ILE A 126 -23.21 -1.40 3.06
N MET A 127 -22.12 -1.59 3.79
CA MET A 127 -22.04 -1.25 5.21
C MET A 127 -22.12 0.27 5.46
N PHE A 128 -21.52 1.08 4.58
CA PHE A 128 -21.46 2.55 4.73
C PHE A 128 -22.67 3.27 4.14
N ASN A 129 -23.57 2.55 3.47
CA ASN A 129 -24.80 3.14 2.92
C ASN A 129 -25.65 3.77 4.03
N SER A 130 -26.49 4.74 3.67
CA SER A 130 -27.42 5.39 4.62
C SER A 130 -28.36 4.38 5.31
N SER A 131 -28.80 3.34 4.59
CA SER A 131 -29.57 2.21 5.10
C SER A 131 -28.70 1.01 5.50
N GLY A 132 -27.37 1.19 5.53
CA GLY A 132 -26.41 0.13 5.79
C GLY A 132 -26.33 -0.29 7.26
N LEU A 133 -25.59 -1.38 7.48
CA LEU A 133 -25.49 -2.01 8.79
C LEU A 133 -24.98 -1.06 9.87
N ILE A 134 -23.99 -0.22 9.55
CA ILE A 134 -23.36 0.71 10.52
C ILE A 134 -24.38 1.79 10.94
N ASN A 135 -25.03 2.45 9.98
CA ASN A 135 -26.03 3.46 10.29
C ASN A 135 -27.22 2.87 11.07
N THR A 136 -27.68 1.70 10.66
CA THR A 136 -28.77 0.99 11.36
C THR A 136 -28.38 0.63 12.79
N ALA A 137 -27.15 0.16 13.02
CA ALA A 137 -26.67 -0.17 14.36
C ALA A 137 -26.55 1.08 15.23
N LEU A 138 -25.96 2.17 14.70
CA LEU A 138 -25.78 3.44 15.44
C LEU A 138 -27.14 4.08 15.80
N MET A 139 -28.14 4.01 14.90
CA MET A 139 -29.50 4.49 15.18
C MET A 139 -30.20 3.63 16.24
N LYS A 140 -30.07 2.30 16.16
CA LYS A 140 -30.64 1.39 17.18
C LYS A 140 -30.02 1.59 18.56
N LEU A 141 -28.74 1.94 18.62
CA LEU A 141 -28.04 2.27 19.87
C LEU A 141 -28.31 3.72 20.35
N HIS A 142 -29.18 4.48 19.65
CA HIS A 142 -29.51 5.88 19.94
C HIS A 142 -28.29 6.81 19.98
N ILE A 143 -27.19 6.45 19.28
CA ILE A 143 -25.97 7.27 19.18
C ILE A 143 -26.18 8.40 18.18
N ILE A 144 -26.95 8.15 17.12
CA ILE A 144 -27.29 9.13 16.08
C ILE A 144 -28.79 9.16 15.86
N SER A 145 -29.32 10.37 15.54
CA SER A 145 -30.75 10.60 15.26
C SER A 145 -31.11 10.48 13.77
N SER A 146 -30.11 10.60 12.89
CA SER A 146 -30.27 10.51 11.43
C SER A 146 -29.08 9.77 10.81
N PRO A 147 -29.26 9.12 9.64
CA PRO A 147 -28.17 8.41 8.99
C PRO A 147 -27.01 9.34 8.64
N LEU A 148 -25.77 8.90 8.95
CA LEU A 148 -24.56 9.60 8.56
C LEU A 148 -24.24 9.30 7.09
N GLN A 149 -23.87 10.33 6.33
CA GLN A 149 -23.34 10.17 4.99
C GLN A 149 -21.87 9.73 5.07
N MET A 150 -21.66 8.42 5.17
CA MET A 150 -20.32 7.84 5.25
C MET A 150 -19.68 7.68 3.88
N LEU A 151 -20.44 7.24 2.86
CA LEU A 151 -19.97 7.09 1.48
C LEU A 151 -19.54 8.42 0.87
N TYR A 152 -18.65 8.34 -0.11
CA TYR A 152 -18.15 9.48 -0.89
C TYR A 152 -17.37 10.51 -0.06
N THR A 153 -16.80 10.06 1.06
CA THR A 153 -15.97 10.89 1.95
C THR A 153 -14.51 10.45 1.94
N ASN A 154 -13.60 11.36 2.29
CA ASN A 154 -12.19 11.03 2.48
C ASN A 154 -11.98 9.98 3.57
N GLY A 155 -12.86 9.95 4.58
CA GLY A 155 -12.82 8.97 5.67
C GLY A 155 -13.10 7.56 5.18
N SER A 156 -14.18 7.36 4.41
CA SER A 156 -14.53 6.06 3.86
C SER A 156 -13.48 5.52 2.89
N ILE A 157 -12.89 6.40 2.06
CA ILE A 157 -11.79 6.02 1.18
C ILE A 157 -10.57 5.58 2.00
N THR A 158 -10.23 6.31 3.07
CA THR A 158 -9.12 5.93 3.95
C THR A 158 -9.37 4.58 4.60
N ILE A 159 -10.59 4.31 5.09
CA ILE A 159 -10.95 3.01 5.68
C ILE A 159 -10.86 1.90 4.62
N GLY A 160 -11.32 2.14 3.40
CA GLY A 160 -11.20 1.19 2.28
C GLY A 160 -9.75 0.87 1.95
N LEU A 161 -8.88 1.89 1.91
CA LEU A 161 -7.43 1.71 1.72
C LEU A 161 -6.80 0.93 2.87
N VAL A 162 -7.16 1.24 4.11
CA VAL A 162 -6.66 0.51 5.29
C VAL A 162 -7.10 -0.94 5.25
N GLN A 163 -8.38 -1.23 4.99
CA GLN A 163 -8.87 -2.60 4.87
C GLN A 163 -8.14 -3.39 3.79
N TYR A 164 -7.87 -2.76 2.65
CA TYR A 164 -7.18 -3.39 1.53
C TYR A 164 -5.71 -3.67 1.85
N LEU A 165 -5.02 -2.72 2.49
CA LEU A 165 -3.58 -2.73 2.69
C LEU A 165 -3.14 -3.41 4.00
N LEU A 166 -3.99 -3.45 5.03
CA LEU A 166 -3.63 -3.93 6.37
C LEU A 166 -2.96 -5.32 6.38
N PRO A 167 -3.43 -6.33 5.62
CA PRO A 167 -2.79 -7.64 5.61
C PRO A 167 -1.33 -7.59 5.15
N PHE A 168 -0.99 -6.70 4.22
CA PHE A 168 0.37 -6.55 3.70
C PHE A 168 1.31 -5.88 4.72
N ALA A 169 0.78 -5.08 5.65
CA ALA A 169 1.56 -4.48 6.73
C ALA A 169 2.09 -5.54 7.71
N VAL A 170 1.28 -6.55 7.99
CA VAL A 170 1.50 -7.47 9.09
C VAL A 170 2.73 -8.36 8.87
N MET A 171 3.00 -8.80 7.64
CA MET A 171 4.12 -9.69 7.33
C MET A 171 5.50 -9.10 7.66
N PRO A 172 5.89 -7.92 7.15
CA PRO A 172 7.19 -7.33 7.47
C PRO A 172 7.29 -6.93 8.95
N LEU A 173 6.18 -6.50 9.57
CA LEU A 173 6.15 -6.21 11.00
C LEU A 173 6.36 -7.48 11.82
N TYR A 174 5.67 -8.57 11.50
CA TYR A 174 5.82 -9.85 12.18
C TYR A 174 7.27 -10.37 12.10
N SER A 175 7.84 -10.39 10.89
CA SER A 175 9.22 -10.85 10.67
C SER A 175 10.24 -10.04 11.48
N SER A 176 10.01 -8.74 11.66
CA SER A 176 10.91 -7.88 12.44
C SER A 176 10.74 -8.09 13.95
N ILE A 177 9.49 -8.23 14.41
CA ILE A 177 9.18 -8.41 15.83
C ILE A 177 9.55 -9.82 16.31
N GLU A 178 9.38 -10.86 15.48
CA GLU A 178 9.73 -12.25 15.80
C GLU A 178 11.25 -12.41 16.04
N LYS A 179 12.07 -11.62 15.35
CA LYS A 179 13.54 -11.64 15.49
C LYS A 179 14.08 -10.92 16.74
N LEU A 180 13.22 -10.25 17.50
CA LEU A 180 13.64 -9.59 18.73
C LEU A 180 14.12 -10.63 19.75
N ASP A 181 15.37 -10.46 20.20
CA ASP A 181 15.94 -11.29 21.26
C ASP A 181 15.31 -10.95 22.63
N GLU A 182 14.85 -11.97 23.32
CA GLU A 182 14.29 -11.82 24.66
C GLU A 182 15.33 -11.34 25.66
N ALA A 183 16.58 -11.83 25.54
CA ALA A 183 17.67 -11.42 26.42
C ALA A 183 17.91 -9.90 26.38
N THR A 184 17.77 -9.27 25.22
CA THR A 184 17.90 -7.81 25.10
C THR A 184 16.80 -7.06 25.85
N ILE A 185 15.58 -7.60 25.82
CA ILE A 185 14.44 -7.01 26.53
C ILE A 185 14.58 -7.19 28.05
N GLU A 186 14.99 -8.39 28.49
CA GLU A 186 15.24 -8.72 29.90
C GLU A 186 16.37 -7.83 30.45
N ALA A 187 17.49 -7.71 29.75
CA ALA A 187 18.59 -6.83 30.14
C ALA A 187 18.13 -5.37 30.32
N SER A 188 17.17 -4.91 29.52
CA SER A 188 16.61 -3.55 29.70
C SER A 188 15.83 -3.39 31.01
N TYR A 189 15.14 -4.45 31.43
CA TYR A 189 14.43 -4.48 32.72
C TYR A 189 15.40 -4.54 33.89
N ASP A 190 16.48 -5.33 33.79
CA ASP A 190 17.54 -5.42 34.78
C ASP A 190 18.25 -4.08 35.01
N LEU A 191 18.36 -3.27 33.95
CA LEU A 191 18.85 -1.89 34.02
C LEU A 191 17.80 -0.88 34.55
N GLY A 192 16.66 -1.33 35.08
CA GLY A 192 15.63 -0.50 35.70
C GLY A 192 14.72 0.22 34.68
N ALA A 193 14.68 -0.21 33.42
CA ALA A 193 13.74 0.37 32.48
C ALA A 193 12.33 -0.20 32.69
N GLY A 194 11.33 0.67 32.87
CA GLY A 194 9.93 0.25 32.86
C GLY A 194 9.44 -0.13 31.45
N LYS A 195 8.27 -0.80 31.35
CA LYS A 195 7.69 -1.33 30.10
C LYS A 195 7.64 -0.30 28.96
N ILE A 196 7.21 0.93 29.24
CA ILE A 196 7.11 2.02 28.24
C ILE A 196 8.50 2.44 27.77
N LYS A 197 9.46 2.57 28.69
CA LYS A 197 10.84 2.96 28.34
C LYS A 197 11.53 1.89 27.51
N THR A 198 11.36 0.60 27.86
CA THR A 198 11.83 -0.55 27.07
C THR A 198 11.19 -0.54 25.68
N PHE A 199 9.88 -0.30 25.58
CA PHE A 199 9.21 -0.26 24.28
C PHE A 199 9.79 0.83 23.39
N ILE A 200 9.89 2.07 23.88
CA ILE A 200 10.31 3.23 23.08
C ILE A 200 11.82 3.19 22.75
N LYS A 201 12.66 2.77 23.73
CA LYS A 201 14.12 2.86 23.59
C LYS A 201 14.80 1.58 23.08
N VAL A 202 14.12 0.43 23.17
CA VAL A 202 14.69 -0.87 22.77
C VAL A 202 13.86 -1.49 21.65
N ILE A 203 12.59 -1.80 21.91
CA ILE A 203 11.76 -2.57 20.98
C ILE A 203 11.51 -1.79 19.69
N LEU A 204 11.05 -0.56 19.80
CA LEU A 204 10.69 0.26 18.66
C LEU A 204 11.87 0.55 17.72
N PRO A 205 13.07 0.93 18.19
CA PRO A 205 14.25 1.08 17.34
C PRO A 205 14.71 -0.23 16.69
N MET A 206 14.66 -1.35 17.42
CA MET A 206 15.05 -2.64 16.85
C MET A 206 14.09 -3.14 15.79
N THR A 207 12.80 -2.78 15.87
CA THR A 207 11.78 -3.14 14.88
C THR A 207 11.60 -2.09 13.78
N PHE A 208 12.28 -0.97 13.88
CA PHE A 208 12.17 0.14 12.92
C PHE A 208 12.43 -0.26 11.45
N PRO A 209 13.42 -1.13 11.12
CA PRO A 209 13.58 -1.63 9.76
C PRO A 209 12.34 -2.34 9.22
N GLY A 210 11.62 -3.10 10.07
CA GLY A 210 10.36 -3.74 9.70
C GLY A 210 9.22 -2.74 9.49
N ILE A 211 9.20 -1.65 10.28
CA ILE A 211 8.23 -0.56 10.12
C ILE A 211 8.47 0.17 8.79
N ILE A 212 9.73 0.46 8.44
CA ILE A 212 10.06 1.07 7.14
C ILE A 212 9.67 0.14 6.00
N ALA A 213 9.99 -1.15 6.08
CA ALA A 213 9.61 -2.12 5.06
C ALA A 213 8.09 -2.19 4.89
N ALA A 214 7.34 -2.24 5.99
CA ALA A 214 5.88 -2.17 5.96
C ALA A 214 5.40 -0.88 5.30
N PHE A 215 5.95 0.27 5.70
CA PHE A 215 5.57 1.56 5.13
C PHE A 215 5.74 1.61 3.61
N ILE A 216 6.87 1.15 3.09
CA ILE A 216 7.14 1.14 1.64
C ILE A 216 6.16 0.23 0.90
N ILE A 217 5.91 -0.99 1.42
CA ILE A 217 4.97 -1.96 0.83
C ILE A 217 3.54 -1.44 0.81
N LEU A 218 3.15 -0.58 1.76
CA LEU A 218 1.84 0.02 1.83
C LEU A 218 1.73 1.29 0.99
N PHE A 219 2.70 2.18 1.12
CA PHE A 219 2.66 3.54 0.57
C PHE A 219 2.71 3.55 -0.95
N VAL A 220 3.61 2.76 -1.55
CA VAL A 220 3.78 2.74 -3.00
C VAL A 220 2.53 2.28 -3.74
N PRO A 221 1.90 1.13 -3.40
CA PRO A 221 0.65 0.74 -4.03
C PRO A 221 -0.51 1.69 -3.72
N ALA A 222 -0.56 2.27 -2.52
CA ALA A 222 -1.63 3.19 -2.12
C ALA A 222 -1.73 4.43 -3.02
N ILE A 223 -0.59 4.97 -3.49
CA ILE A 223 -0.58 6.12 -4.41
C ILE A 223 -1.27 5.80 -5.74
N GLY A 224 -1.01 4.59 -6.28
CA GLY A 224 -1.52 4.16 -7.59
C GLY A 224 -2.92 3.54 -7.57
N THR A 225 -3.46 3.22 -6.39
CA THR A 225 -4.74 2.53 -6.28
C THR A 225 -5.89 3.46 -6.64
N TYR A 226 -6.58 3.17 -7.74
CA TYR A 226 -7.71 3.98 -8.23
C TYR A 226 -9.08 3.35 -7.95
N PHE A 227 -9.20 2.02 -7.99
CA PHE A 227 -10.50 1.34 -7.89
C PHE A 227 -11.21 1.54 -6.55
N ILE A 228 -10.45 1.77 -5.47
CA ILE A 228 -11.03 2.05 -4.14
C ILE A 228 -11.66 3.45 -4.13
N THR A 229 -10.99 4.44 -4.71
CA THR A 229 -11.51 5.79 -4.81
C THR A 229 -12.67 5.90 -5.79
N ASP A 230 -12.70 5.09 -6.85
CA ASP A 230 -13.83 5.04 -7.78
C ASP A 230 -15.08 4.47 -7.09
N VAL A 231 -14.95 3.32 -6.43
CA VAL A 231 -16.10 2.61 -5.86
C VAL A 231 -16.61 3.29 -4.59
N ILE A 232 -15.72 3.61 -3.64
CA ILE A 232 -16.12 4.22 -2.35
C ILE A 232 -16.25 5.74 -2.47
N GLY A 233 -15.41 6.37 -3.28
CA GLY A 233 -15.38 7.81 -3.46
C GLY A 233 -16.40 8.34 -4.48
N GLY A 234 -16.99 7.47 -5.32
CA GLY A 234 -18.02 7.84 -6.28
C GLY A 234 -17.61 8.99 -7.23
N GLY A 235 -16.34 9.07 -7.59
CA GLY A 235 -15.84 10.15 -8.45
C GLY A 235 -15.73 11.53 -7.80
N THR A 236 -15.94 11.66 -6.49
CA THR A 236 -15.80 12.95 -5.77
C THR A 236 -14.35 13.28 -5.41
N VAL A 237 -13.52 12.25 -5.28
CA VAL A 237 -12.11 12.35 -4.91
C VAL A 237 -11.25 11.73 -5.99
N TYR A 238 -10.56 12.57 -6.75
CA TYR A 238 -9.63 12.12 -7.79
C TYR A 238 -8.22 11.99 -7.20
N MET A 239 -7.69 10.77 -7.21
CA MET A 239 -6.28 10.47 -7.01
C MET A 239 -5.57 10.40 -8.37
N ILE A 240 -4.24 10.40 -8.35
CA ILE A 240 -3.47 10.31 -9.60
C ILE A 240 -3.80 9.06 -10.41
N GLY A 241 -4.05 7.92 -9.74
CA GLY A 241 -4.46 6.68 -10.39
C GLY A 241 -5.78 6.80 -11.15
N ASN A 242 -6.76 7.55 -10.62
CA ASN A 242 -8.04 7.82 -11.31
C ASN A 242 -7.82 8.66 -12.55
N ILE A 243 -6.96 9.69 -12.47
CA ILE A 243 -6.66 10.54 -13.61
C ILE A 243 -5.99 9.73 -14.72
N ILE A 244 -4.98 8.93 -14.39
CA ILE A 244 -4.29 8.06 -15.34
C ILE A 244 -5.29 7.09 -16.00
N CYS A 245 -6.13 6.42 -15.19
CA CYS A 245 -7.12 5.48 -15.68
C CYS A 245 -8.13 6.17 -16.61
N ASN A 246 -8.66 7.33 -16.24
CA ASN A 246 -9.62 8.07 -17.03
C ASN A 246 -9.00 8.62 -18.33
N GLN A 247 -7.77 9.14 -18.29
CA GLN A 247 -7.08 9.61 -19.49
C GLN A 247 -6.82 8.46 -20.46
N PHE A 248 -6.39 7.31 -19.95
CA PHE A 248 -6.05 6.16 -20.79
C PHE A 248 -7.29 5.42 -21.32
N LEU A 249 -8.28 5.13 -20.47
CA LEU A 249 -9.43 4.31 -20.84
C LEU A 249 -10.58 5.12 -21.47
N SER A 250 -10.87 6.30 -20.95
CA SER A 250 -12.03 7.10 -21.37
C SER A 250 -11.67 8.17 -22.39
N ALA A 251 -10.65 8.96 -22.12
CA ALA A 251 -10.20 10.02 -23.02
C ALA A 251 -9.29 9.52 -24.15
N ARG A 252 -8.82 8.27 -24.11
CA ARG A 252 -7.87 7.66 -25.06
C ARG A 252 -6.64 8.56 -25.31
N ASN A 253 -6.15 9.11 -24.25
CA ASN A 253 -5.06 10.10 -24.26
C ASN A 253 -3.73 9.44 -23.93
#